data_dcbbef1b76fcf8eae98e9abf471625af
#
_entry.id   dcbbef1b76fcf8eae98e9abf471625af
#
_cell.length_a   1.000
_cell.length_b   1.000
_cell.length_c   1.000
_cell.angle_alpha   90.00
_cell.angle_beta   90.00
_cell.angle_gamma   90.00
#
_symmetry.space_group_name_H-M   'P 1'
#
loop_
_entity.id
_entity.type
_entity.pdbx_description
1 polymer ?
#
loop_
_entity_poly.entity_id
_entity_poly.type
_entity_poly.pdbx_seq_one_letter_code
_entity_poly.pdbx_strand_id
1 'polypeptide(L)' 'MESSAASHVTALHTKHAGLEARLRDEMARPAPDDTAIKKLKLAKLRIKEEIAAQ' A
#
# COMPACT_ATOMS: atom_id res chain seq x y z
N MET A 1 -4.86 18.96 -17.60
CA MET A 1 -4.68 18.55 -16.62
C MET A 1 -3.43 18.05 -16.49
N GLU A 2 -2.92 17.85 -15.68
CA GLU A 2 -1.85 17.54 -15.60
C GLU A 2 -1.63 16.38 -15.17
N SER A 3 -1.51 15.44 -15.42
CA SER A 3 -1.17 14.32 -14.98
C SER A 3 0.23 14.22 -14.90
N SER A 4 0.79 14.78 -14.10
CA SER A 4 2.19 14.79 -14.07
C SER A 4 2.71 13.63 -13.26
N ALA A 5 3.98 13.42 -13.28
CA ALA A 5 4.62 12.41 -12.47
C ALA A 5 4.39 12.67 -10.99
N ALA A 6 4.29 13.94 -10.60
CA ALA A 6 4.03 14.28 -9.22
C ALA A 6 2.66 13.79 -8.76
N SER A 7 1.63 13.92 -9.62
CA SER A 7 0.31 13.40 -9.28
C SER A 7 0.32 11.89 -9.15
N HIS A 8 1.03 11.22 -10.04
CA HIS A 8 1.13 9.78 -10.01
C HIS A 8 1.82 9.31 -8.73
N VAL A 9 2.90 9.95 -8.35
CA VAL A 9 3.62 9.61 -7.13
C VAL A 9 2.76 9.86 -5.91
N THR A 10 2.01 10.95 -5.89
CA THR A 10 1.10 11.23 -4.79
C THR A 10 0.05 10.13 -4.66
N ALA A 11 -0.49 9.67 -5.78
CA ALA A 11 -1.46 8.58 -5.75
C ALA A 11 -0.84 7.30 -5.20
N LEU A 12 0.41 7.01 -5.56
CA LEU A 12 1.10 5.82 -5.05
C LEU A 12 1.33 5.92 -3.54
N HIS A 13 1.71 7.10 -3.05
CA HIS A 13 1.89 7.29 -1.62
C HIS A 13 0.57 7.12 -0.87
N THR A 14 -0.53 7.61 -1.44
CA THR A 14 -1.85 7.47 -0.83
C THR A 14 -2.25 6.00 -0.75
N LYS A 15 -2.01 5.24 -1.82
CA LYS A 15 -2.30 3.82 -1.82
C LYS A 15 -1.45 3.09 -0.80
N HIS A 16 -0.18 3.44 -0.70
CA HIS A 16 0.72 2.82 0.24
C HIS A 16 0.24 3.05 1.68
N ALA A 17 -0.17 4.28 2.00
CA ALA A 17 -0.69 4.61 3.31
C ALA A 17 -1.97 3.83 3.62
N GLY A 18 -2.84 3.69 2.63
CA GLY A 18 -4.06 2.93 2.78
C GLY A 18 -3.79 1.46 3.05
N LEU A 19 -2.82 0.87 2.36
CA LEU A 19 -2.44 -0.51 2.58
C LEU A 19 -1.83 -0.71 3.96
N GLU A 20 -1.04 0.25 4.41
CA GLU A 20 -0.47 0.17 5.76
C GLU A 20 -1.55 0.21 6.82
N ALA A 21 -2.57 1.06 6.64
CA ALA A 21 -3.68 1.14 7.58
C ALA A 21 -4.45 -0.18 7.61
N ARG A 22 -4.71 -0.76 6.45
CA ARG A 22 -5.40 -2.05 6.38
C ARG A 22 -4.60 -3.16 7.03
N LEU A 23 -3.30 -3.17 6.79
CA LEU A 23 -2.43 -4.17 7.38
C LEU A 23 -2.44 -4.06 8.90
N ARG A 24 -2.39 -2.83 9.40
CA ARG A 24 -2.44 -2.61 10.84
C ARG A 24 -3.76 -3.10 11.42
N ASP A 25 -4.88 -2.80 10.76
CA ASP A 25 -6.18 -3.25 11.20
C ASP A 25 -6.28 -4.77 11.22
N GLU A 26 -5.77 -5.40 10.17
CA GLU A 26 -5.83 -6.86 10.08
C GLU A 26 -5.01 -7.51 11.18
N MET A 27 -3.83 -6.96 11.46
CA MET A 27 -2.96 -7.51 12.49
C MET A 27 -3.49 -7.26 13.90
N ALA A 28 -4.37 -6.27 14.06
CA ALA A 28 -4.95 -5.97 15.36
C ALA A 28 -6.16 -6.83 15.68
N ARG A 29 -6.65 -7.61 14.73
CA ARG A 29 -7.82 -8.45 14.98
C ARG A 29 -7.46 -9.59 15.93
N PRO A 30 -8.44 -10.09 16.72
CA PRO A 30 -8.18 -11.21 17.61
C PRO A 30 -7.71 -12.45 16.88
N ALA A 31 -8.17 -12.66 15.65
CA ALA A 31 -7.74 -13.79 14.82
C ALA A 31 -7.35 -13.25 13.45
N PRO A 32 -6.11 -12.76 13.30
CA PRO A 32 -5.68 -12.19 12.04
C PRO A 32 -5.69 -13.23 10.92
N ASP A 33 -6.05 -12.78 9.71
CA ASP A 33 -6.06 -13.66 8.55
C ASP A 33 -4.69 -13.60 7.90
N ASP A 34 -3.91 -14.66 7.99
CA ASP A 34 -2.56 -14.71 7.45
C ASP A 34 -2.54 -14.49 5.94
N THR A 35 -3.55 -15.00 5.24
CA THR A 35 -3.61 -14.83 3.80
C THR A 35 -3.82 -13.36 3.45
N ALA A 36 -4.72 -12.70 4.15
CA ALA A 36 -4.96 -11.27 3.92
C ALA A 36 -3.71 -10.46 4.24
N ILE A 37 -3.01 -10.80 5.32
CA ILE A 37 -1.79 -10.11 5.70
C ILE A 37 -0.73 -10.27 4.62
N LYS A 38 -0.56 -11.48 4.10
CA LYS A 38 0.42 -11.71 3.04
C LYS A 38 0.09 -10.91 1.79
N LYS A 39 -1.19 -10.88 1.40
CA LYS A 39 -1.61 -10.11 0.23
C LYS A 39 -1.36 -8.63 0.43
N LEU A 40 -1.66 -8.11 1.61
CA LEU A 40 -1.45 -6.69 1.90
C LEU A 40 0.03 -6.34 1.90
N LYS A 41 0.86 -7.20 2.46
CA LYS A 41 2.31 -6.98 2.45
C LYS A 41 2.87 -6.99 1.05
N LEU A 42 2.41 -7.91 0.21
CA LEU A 42 2.86 -7.99 -1.17
C LEU A 42 2.43 -6.75 -1.95
N ALA A 43 1.18 -6.32 -1.78
CA ALA A 43 0.69 -5.12 -2.46
C ALA A 43 1.47 -3.89 -2.02
N LYS A 44 1.78 -3.79 -0.73
CA LYS A 44 2.56 -2.68 -0.20
C LYS A 44 3.96 -2.67 -0.80
N LEU A 45 4.57 -3.84 -0.91
CA LEU A 45 5.91 -3.96 -1.51
C LEU A 45 5.90 -3.49 -2.96
N ARG A 46 4.90 -3.91 -3.73
CA ARG A 46 4.82 -3.52 -5.14
C ARG A 46 4.67 -2.03 -5.32
N ILE A 47 3.84 -1.40 -4.48
CA ILE A 47 3.67 0.04 -4.55
C ILE A 47 4.95 0.75 -4.14
N LYS A 48 5.64 0.24 -3.13
CA LYS A 48 6.91 0.80 -2.71
C LYS A 48 7.94 0.73 -3.84
N GLU A 49 7.96 -0.37 -4.57
CA GLU A 49 8.85 -0.52 -5.70
C GLU A 49 8.50 0.47 -6.81
N GLU A 50 7.22 0.68 -7.06
CA GLU A 50 6.80 1.66 -8.06
C GLU A 50 7.21 3.07 -7.67
N ILE A 51 7.07 3.42 -6.39
CA ILE A 51 7.49 4.72 -5.90
C ILE A 51 9.01 4.88 -6.10
N ALA A 52 9.77 3.85 -5.79
CA ALA A 52 11.21 3.90 -5.92
C ALA A 52 11.65 4.01 -7.38
N ALA A 53 10.83 3.52 -8.30
CA ALA A 53 11.16 3.57 -9.72
C ALA A 53 10.88 4.94 -10.35
N GLN A 54 10.19 5.84 -9.66
CA GLN A 54 9.94 7.19 -10.18
C GLN A 54 11.17 8.10 -10.01
#